data_273d0d4bcd76e63666fba9e385ea96f9
#
_entry.id   273d0d4bcd76e63666fba9e385ea96f9
#
_cell.length_a   1.000
_cell.length_b   1.000
_cell.length_c   1.000
_cell.angle_alpha   90.00
_cell.angle_beta   90.00
_cell.angle_gamma   90.00
#
_symmetry.space_group_name_H-M   'P 1'
#
loop_
_entity.id
_entity.type
_entity.pdbx_description
1 polymer ?
#
loop_
_entity_poly.entity_id
_entity_poly.type
_entity_poly.pdbx_seq_one_letter_code
_entity_poly.pdbx_strand_id
1 'polypeptide(L)'
;MNVEHLVKMVNEIGEFFASESAPGQAPRDVATHLRRFWDPRMRREIIAHLRRGGAGLDELARSAVAILAAEAESAQPASAAKPPAGAP
;
A
#
# COMPACT_ATOMS: atom_id res chain seq x y z
N MET A 1 3.40 7.62 -15.34
CA MET A 1 3.80 6.33 -14.78
C MET A 1 2.71 5.32 -15.06
N ASN A 2 3.10 4.13 -15.47
CA ASN A 2 2.14 3.10 -15.86
C ASN A 2 1.74 2.27 -14.64
N VAL A 3 0.47 2.33 -14.27
CA VAL A 3 -0.01 1.60 -13.07
C VAL A 3 0.10 0.09 -13.25
N GLU A 4 -0.01 -0.41 -14.48
CA GLU A 4 0.16 -1.85 -14.72
C GLU A 4 1.56 -2.30 -14.36
N HIS A 5 2.54 -1.46 -14.61
CA HIS A 5 3.92 -1.74 -14.23
C HIS A 5 4.05 -1.79 -12.71
N LEU A 6 3.39 -0.87 -12.02
CA LEU A 6 3.41 -0.85 -10.56
C LEU A 6 2.74 -2.10 -9.98
N VAL A 7 1.64 -2.54 -10.60
CA VAL A 7 0.95 -3.76 -10.17
C VAL A 7 1.90 -4.95 -10.30
N LYS A 8 2.59 -5.06 -11.43
CA LYS A 8 3.53 -6.15 -11.64
C LYS A 8 4.65 -6.11 -10.59
N MET A 9 5.17 -4.92 -10.32
CA MET A 9 6.23 -4.77 -9.33
C MET A 9 5.79 -5.23 -7.95
N VAL A 10 4.61 -4.80 -7.50
CA VAL A 10 4.19 -5.15 -6.16
C VAL A 10 3.85 -6.63 -6.05
N ASN A 11 3.33 -7.25 -7.13
CA ASN A 11 3.11 -8.68 -7.14
C ASN A 11 4.43 -9.44 -6.99
N GLU A 12 5.47 -9.00 -7.68
CA GLU A 12 6.78 -9.65 -7.59
C GLU A 12 7.39 -9.47 -6.20
N ILE A 13 7.25 -8.29 -5.62
CA ILE A 13 7.70 -8.05 -4.26
C ILE A 13 6.95 -8.97 -3.29
N GLY A 14 5.65 -9.13 -3.52
CA GLY A 14 4.83 -10.03 -2.71
C GLY A 14 5.30 -11.47 -2.79
N GLU A 15 5.66 -11.92 -3.98
CA GLU A 15 6.17 -13.29 -4.15
C GLU A 15 7.44 -13.51 -3.36
N PHE A 16 8.32 -12.52 -3.37
CA PHE A 16 9.56 -12.62 -2.61
C PHE A 16 9.26 -12.78 -1.11
N PHE A 17 8.43 -11.91 -0.57
CA PHE A 17 8.15 -11.96 0.86
C PHE A 17 7.26 -13.13 1.25
N ALA A 18 6.48 -13.67 0.31
CA ALA A 18 5.69 -14.85 0.59
C ALA A 18 6.56 -16.03 1.03
N SER A 19 7.77 -16.12 0.48
CA SER A 19 8.67 -17.21 0.85
C SER A 19 9.64 -16.83 1.95
N GLU A 20 9.88 -15.54 2.17
CA GLU A 20 10.90 -15.08 3.12
C GLU A 20 10.36 -14.65 4.46
N SER A 21 9.10 -14.20 4.51
CA SER A 21 8.54 -13.66 5.74
C SER A 21 8.03 -14.76 6.66
N ALA A 22 7.98 -14.45 7.95
CA ALA A 22 7.33 -15.32 8.91
C ALA A 22 5.84 -15.44 8.56
N PRO A 23 5.19 -16.55 8.96
CA PRO A 23 3.77 -16.75 8.67
C PRO A 23 2.93 -15.55 9.11
N GLY A 24 2.11 -15.03 8.20
CA GLY A 24 1.22 -13.91 8.47
C GLY A 24 1.90 -12.55 8.43
N GLN A 25 3.20 -12.49 8.21
CA GLN A 25 3.95 -11.24 8.26
C GLN A 25 4.16 -10.62 6.87
N ALA A 26 3.99 -11.41 5.81
CA ALA A 26 4.35 -10.98 4.45
C ALA A 26 3.65 -9.68 4.02
N PRO A 27 2.34 -9.48 4.24
CA PRO A 27 1.72 -8.23 3.80
C PRO A 27 2.35 -6.99 4.45
N ARG A 28 2.70 -7.08 5.72
CA ARG A 28 3.34 -5.96 6.41
C ARG A 28 4.73 -5.71 5.89
N ASP A 29 5.45 -6.78 5.59
CA ASP A 29 6.80 -6.65 5.06
C ASP A 29 6.78 -6.01 3.68
N VAL A 30 5.82 -6.37 2.84
CA VAL A 30 5.66 -5.74 1.53
C VAL A 30 5.32 -4.26 1.70
N ALA A 31 4.37 -3.93 2.58
CA ALA A 31 3.99 -2.54 2.81
C ALA A 31 5.19 -1.72 3.29
N THR A 32 5.99 -2.29 4.19
CA THR A 32 7.20 -1.63 4.67
C THR A 32 8.17 -1.38 3.53
N HIS A 33 8.35 -2.38 2.65
CA HIS A 33 9.22 -2.24 1.50
C HIS A 33 8.78 -1.08 0.60
N LEU A 34 7.49 -1.01 0.29
CA LEU A 34 6.96 0.07 -0.54
C LEU A 34 7.17 1.43 0.13
N ARG A 35 6.93 1.49 1.45
CA ARG A 35 7.08 2.73 2.18
C ARG A 35 8.52 3.23 2.15
N ARG A 36 9.48 2.32 2.20
CA ARG A 36 10.89 2.67 2.27
C ARG A 36 11.51 2.95 0.91
N PHE A 37 11.06 2.26 -0.13
CA PHE A 37 11.77 2.29 -1.41
C PHE A 37 10.98 2.93 -2.55
N TRP A 38 9.66 2.99 -2.47
CA TRP A 38 8.87 3.66 -3.49
C TRP A 38 8.71 5.13 -3.13
N ASP A 39 8.77 6.01 -4.16
CA ASP A 39 8.55 7.43 -3.88
C ASP A 39 7.05 7.67 -3.63
N PRO A 40 6.71 8.84 -3.07
CA PRO A 40 5.31 9.12 -2.72
C PRO A 40 4.34 9.03 -3.91
N ARG A 41 4.81 9.40 -5.11
CA ARG A 41 3.94 9.34 -6.29
C ARG A 41 3.56 7.90 -6.62
N MET A 42 4.54 7.00 -6.59
CA MET A 42 4.29 5.59 -6.85
C MET A 42 3.30 5.02 -5.84
N ARG A 43 3.49 5.35 -4.57
CA ARG A 43 2.59 4.86 -3.52
C ARG A 43 1.18 5.38 -3.73
N ARG A 44 1.01 6.65 -4.06
CA ARG A 44 -0.33 7.21 -4.32
C ARG A 44 -1.00 6.53 -5.51
N GLU A 45 -0.23 6.25 -6.56
CA GLU A 45 -0.77 5.61 -7.75
C GLU A 45 -1.30 4.21 -7.44
N ILE A 46 -0.54 3.41 -6.71
CA ILE A 46 -0.98 2.04 -6.42
C ILE A 46 -2.13 2.03 -5.43
N ILE A 47 -2.14 2.95 -4.47
CA ILE A 47 -3.26 3.09 -3.54
C ILE A 47 -4.54 3.47 -4.29
N ALA A 48 -4.45 4.44 -5.20
CA ALA A 48 -5.59 4.85 -6.00
C ALA A 48 -6.10 3.68 -6.84
N HIS A 49 -5.18 2.88 -7.38
CA HIS A 49 -5.54 1.71 -8.16
C HIS A 49 -6.32 0.71 -7.31
N LEU A 50 -5.87 0.47 -6.08
CA LEU A 50 -6.59 -0.43 -5.17
C LEU A 50 -8.01 0.07 -4.93
N ARG A 51 -8.17 1.37 -4.72
CA ARG A 51 -9.48 1.96 -4.47
C ARG A 51 -10.42 1.84 -5.66
N ARG A 52 -9.87 1.68 -6.86
CA ARG A 52 -10.67 1.47 -8.07
C ARG A 52 -10.90 -0.01 -8.36
N GLY A 53 -10.58 -0.88 -7.40
CA GLY A 53 -10.81 -2.32 -7.54
C GLY A 53 -9.54 -3.15 -7.50
N GLY A 54 -8.37 -2.58 -7.72
CA GLY A 54 -7.11 -3.29 -7.61
C GLY A 54 -6.91 -4.38 -8.66
N ALA A 55 -7.38 -4.15 -9.88
CA ALA A 55 -7.28 -5.16 -10.93
C ALA A 55 -5.83 -5.62 -11.10
N GLY A 56 -5.63 -6.93 -11.16
CA GLY A 56 -4.32 -7.53 -11.38
C GLY A 56 -3.49 -7.74 -10.12
N LEU A 57 -3.87 -7.15 -9.00
CA LEU A 57 -3.13 -7.36 -7.76
C LEU A 57 -3.42 -8.74 -7.19
N ASP A 58 -2.35 -9.47 -6.84
CA ASP A 58 -2.47 -10.74 -6.12
C ASP A 58 -3.02 -10.47 -4.73
N GLU A 59 -3.52 -11.51 -4.09
CA GLU A 59 -4.12 -11.36 -2.75
C GLU A 59 -3.14 -10.74 -1.77
N LEU A 60 -1.91 -11.22 -1.75
CA LEU A 60 -0.88 -10.71 -0.86
C LEU A 60 -0.58 -9.24 -1.16
N ALA A 61 -0.41 -8.91 -2.43
CA ALA A 61 -0.13 -7.54 -2.85
C ALA A 61 -1.30 -6.62 -2.48
N ARG A 62 -2.53 -7.09 -2.67
CA ARG A 62 -3.73 -6.34 -2.32
C ARG A 62 -3.75 -6.02 -0.83
N SER A 63 -3.45 -7.02 0.00
CA SER A 63 -3.39 -6.82 1.46
C SER A 63 -2.33 -5.80 1.83
N ALA A 64 -1.17 -5.87 1.18
CA ALA A 64 -0.06 -4.96 1.47
C ALA A 64 -0.42 -3.53 1.10
N VAL A 65 -1.03 -3.34 -0.07
CA VAL A 65 -1.42 -1.99 -0.50
C VAL A 65 -2.52 -1.44 0.41
N ALA A 66 -3.42 -2.31 0.90
CA ALA A 66 -4.45 -1.89 1.85
C ALA A 66 -3.84 -1.38 3.15
N ILE A 67 -2.77 -2.04 3.63
CA ILE A 67 -2.05 -1.57 4.82
C ILE A 67 -1.45 -0.20 4.54
N LEU A 68 -0.82 -0.06 3.38
CA LEU A 68 -0.19 1.20 2.98
C LEU A 68 -1.23 2.33 2.90
N ALA A 69 -2.40 2.02 2.33
CA ALA A 69 -3.48 3.00 2.23
C ALA A 69 -3.99 3.44 3.59
N ALA A 70 -4.13 2.50 4.51
CA ALA A 70 -4.59 2.81 5.87
C ALA A 70 -3.57 3.68 6.59
N GLU A 71 -2.28 3.41 6.40
CA GLU A 71 -1.23 4.24 6.99
C GLU A 71 -1.24 5.64 6.43
N ALA A 72 -1.47 5.76 5.12
CA ALA A 72 -1.50 7.07 4.48
C ALA A 72 -2.68 7.91 5.01
N GLU A 73 -3.83 7.27 5.22
CA GLU A 73 -4.99 7.97 5.76
C GLU A 73 -4.74 8.40 7.20
N SER A 74 -4.12 7.55 8.01
CA SER A 74 -3.81 7.87 9.40
C SER A 74 -2.81 9.00 9.52
N ALA A 75 -1.87 9.05 8.58
CA ALA A 75 -0.80 10.04 8.61
C ALA A 75 -1.26 11.43 8.13
N GLN A 76 -2.38 11.49 7.39
CA GLN A 76 -2.89 12.78 6.91
C GLN A 76 -3.57 13.51 8.04
N PRO A 77 -3.09 14.71 8.32
CA PRO A 77 -3.73 15.51 9.36
C PRO A 77 -5.09 15.92 8.89
N ALA A 78 -5.78 16.01 9.09
CA ALA A 78 -6.86 16.28 8.71
C ALA A 78 -7.68 16.20 7.87
N SER A 79 -7.04 15.81 7.60
CA SER A 79 -7.53 15.62 7.12
C SER A 79 -8.31 15.73 7.52
N ALA A 80 -7.69 16.14 7.51
CA ALA A 80 -8.07 16.21 8.06
C ALA A 80 -8.71 16.64 8.59
N ALA A 81 -8.63 16.85 8.55
CA ALA A 81 -9.15 17.03 9.32
C ALA A 81 -9.81 17.24 9.93
N LYS A 82 -9.78 17.36 10.12
CA LYS A 82 -10.33 17.31 10.93
C LYS A 82 -10.57 17.64 11.75
N PRO A 83 -10.53 17.95 11.92
CA PRO A 83 -10.61 18.04 12.89
C PRO A 83 -11.10 18.14 13.53
N PRO A 84 -11.10 18.09 13.75
CA PRO A 84 -11.40 18.07 14.59
C PRO A 84 -11.94 18.01 15.09
N ALA A 85 -11.70 17.95 14.99
CA ALA A 85 -12.02 17.69 15.70
C ALA A 85 -12.20 17.67 16.23
N GLY A 86 -11.98 17.85 16.21
CA GLY A 86 -11.99 17.66 16.84
C GLY A 86 -11.93 18.05 17.17
N ALA A 87 -11.68 18.23 17.02
CA ALA A 87 -11.58 18.38 17.41
C ALA A 87 -11.76 18.73 17.71
N PRO A 88 -11.63 18.93 17.82
CA PRO A 88 -11.87 18.99 18.28
C PRO A 88 -12.31 19.08 18.51
#